data_4326faff0e8edc12fbefc902e132f024
#
_entry.id   4326faff0e8edc12fbefc902e132f024
#
_cell.length_a   1.000
_cell.length_b   1.000
_cell.length_c   1.000
_cell.angle_alpha   90.00
_cell.angle_beta   90.00
_cell.angle_gamma   90.00
#
_symmetry.space_group_name_H-M   'P 1'
#
loop_
_entity.id
_entity.type
_entity.pdbx_description
1 polymer ?
#
loop_
_entity_poly.entity_id
_entity_poly.type
_entity_poly.pdbx_seq_one_letter_code
_entity_poly.pdbx_strand_id
1 'polypeptide(L)'
;MKRTADGAVRAAAVGAGVAALITLPGLGVGTLWDNSETAYGEVAKEILLTHDWVVMHLNSVPYFVQPPLYFWLGALFSLLAGPTPLALRLPSALATVVLSAFTGYAVARQAGARVGIYAAVILSTCLMQAVIGRLAIMDALLDLTVAMTILWWFRGLESGRDRYTIFGWIAAGFGFLAKGLVAPVVALLVVVPLFFWNRRFEPTYAPSARAWCVGLLAFFAIAAPWPVALVLHYHFFPLQKLIGEYTIGRYTAVVENQAGPFWYYVPVIILGFFPWIAFLPMAVAYGVRRLRAGALQDPGSSRLVRLAFAWIVMPLLFFSFARTKLPNYIALEFPALALITALYFEAVVRRGGTRSAVFSAATVPVTIGALAIAIALFTRNNRLTAEIAIAVPPLLAMAAAIFAGSLLTALLVARRSSVGAAPYALAFAAIVATDVLAVTVLPHAEAFKPVPRLAAVIEREQRPGDVVAIQNVSGGNALLFYTHPVVRVLASPSDGDPGTDGVDPRTILCAASRAWVIVPATSVPTDPAYGRVRRLITVDRKAALLLYEGGPCR
;
A
#
# COMPACT_ATOMS: atom_id res chain seq x y z
N MET A 1 -30.65 7.08 19.86
CA MET A 1 -30.34 6.86 18.43
C MET A 1 -29.68 8.06 17.74
N LYS A 2 -30.18 9.30 17.80
CA LYS A 2 -29.51 10.47 17.19
C LYS A 2 -28.08 10.68 17.69
N ARG A 3 -27.84 10.74 19.00
CA ARG A 3 -26.48 10.95 19.58
C ARG A 3 -25.43 9.92 19.16
N THR A 4 -25.82 8.65 18.93
CA THR A 4 -24.91 7.61 18.46
C THR A 4 -24.64 7.73 16.95
N ALA A 5 -25.59 8.23 16.17
CA ALA A 5 -25.40 8.51 14.75
C ALA A 5 -24.44 9.71 14.55
N ASP A 6 -24.68 10.81 15.29
CA ASP A 6 -23.84 12.02 15.23
C ASP A 6 -22.38 11.71 15.65
N GLY A 7 -22.21 10.86 16.68
CA GLY A 7 -20.90 10.41 17.12
C GLY A 7 -20.14 9.58 16.09
N ALA A 8 -20.87 8.75 15.32
CA ALA A 8 -20.27 7.96 14.25
C ALA A 8 -19.88 8.82 13.05
N VAL A 9 -20.72 9.78 12.67
CA VAL A 9 -20.41 10.76 11.60
C VAL A 9 -19.18 11.59 11.99
N ARG A 10 -19.09 12.02 13.26
CA ARG A 10 -17.91 12.73 13.77
C ARG A 10 -16.65 11.87 13.67
N ALA A 11 -16.72 10.59 14.02
CA ALA A 11 -15.58 9.68 13.92
C ALA A 11 -15.13 9.48 12.45
N ALA A 12 -16.08 9.38 11.53
CA ALA A 12 -15.79 9.33 10.10
C ALA A 12 -15.10 10.61 9.60
N ALA A 13 -15.64 11.78 9.96
CA ALA A 13 -15.09 13.08 9.55
C ALA A 13 -13.66 13.29 10.08
N VAL A 14 -13.41 12.95 11.36
CA VAL A 14 -12.07 13.02 11.94
C VAL A 14 -11.12 12.04 11.22
N GLY A 15 -11.56 10.81 10.98
CA GLY A 15 -10.76 9.81 10.25
C GLY A 15 -10.42 10.27 8.83
N ALA A 16 -11.41 10.78 8.09
CA ALA A 16 -11.18 11.35 6.76
C ALA A 16 -10.18 12.52 6.78
N GLY A 17 -10.38 13.46 7.71
CA GLY A 17 -9.51 14.64 7.84
C GLY A 17 -8.06 14.26 8.16
N VAL A 18 -7.86 13.37 9.13
CA VAL A 18 -6.50 12.91 9.51
C VAL A 18 -5.84 12.13 8.37
N ALA A 19 -6.58 11.23 7.71
CA ALA A 19 -6.04 10.49 6.56
C ALA A 19 -5.70 11.41 5.39
N ALA A 20 -6.54 12.43 5.11
CA ALA A 20 -6.26 13.43 4.08
C ALA A 20 -5.00 14.25 4.40
N LEU A 21 -4.82 14.67 5.66
CA LEU A 21 -3.61 15.37 6.10
C LEU A 21 -2.34 14.53 5.95
N ILE A 22 -2.44 13.21 6.13
CA ILE A 22 -1.30 12.29 5.97
C ILE A 22 -1.00 12.00 4.49
N THR A 23 -2.02 11.90 3.63
CA THR A 23 -1.83 11.35 2.28
C THR A 23 -1.72 12.41 1.18
N LEU A 24 -2.43 13.55 1.31
CA LEU A 24 -2.51 14.52 0.22
C LEU A 24 -1.33 15.50 0.12
N PRO A 25 -0.74 16.02 1.23
CA PRO A 25 0.36 16.96 1.12
C PRO A 25 1.54 16.35 0.37
N GLY A 26 2.02 17.02 -0.69
CA GLY A 26 3.13 16.54 -1.51
C GLY A 26 2.87 15.25 -2.30
N LEU A 27 1.60 14.82 -2.50
CA LEU A 27 1.27 13.56 -3.19
C LEU A 27 1.80 13.51 -4.62
N GLY A 28 1.81 14.64 -5.33
CA GLY A 28 2.32 14.76 -6.71
C GLY A 28 3.81 15.08 -6.79
N VAL A 29 4.51 15.21 -5.67
CA VAL A 29 5.94 15.57 -5.66
C VAL A 29 6.78 14.36 -6.07
N GLY A 30 7.80 14.61 -6.90
CA GLY A 30 8.73 13.61 -7.41
C GLY A 30 8.14 12.72 -8.50
N THR A 31 8.99 11.86 -9.03
CA THR A 31 8.63 10.86 -10.06
C THR A 31 7.98 9.64 -9.40
N LEU A 32 7.36 8.77 -10.20
CA LEU A 32 6.89 7.48 -9.73
C LEU A 32 8.07 6.62 -9.27
N TRP A 33 7.85 5.80 -8.23
CA TRP A 33 8.83 4.82 -7.79
C TRP A 33 8.87 3.65 -8.76
N ASP A 34 10.08 3.15 -8.99
CA ASP A 34 10.32 2.09 -9.96
C ASP A 34 9.57 0.79 -9.62
N ASN A 35 9.47 -0.08 -10.64
CA ASN A 35 8.76 -1.36 -10.70
C ASN A 35 7.25 -1.24 -10.52
N SER A 36 6.73 -1.02 -9.33
CA SER A 36 5.28 -1.10 -9.11
C SER A 36 4.52 0.14 -9.60
N GLU A 37 4.91 1.34 -9.14
CA GLU A 37 4.18 2.57 -9.52
C GLU A 37 4.30 2.88 -11.00
N THR A 38 5.50 2.68 -11.57
CA THR A 38 5.75 2.99 -12.99
C THR A 38 5.08 1.99 -13.92
N ALA A 39 5.12 0.70 -13.59
CA ALA A 39 4.40 -0.32 -14.36
C ALA A 39 2.88 -0.10 -14.32
N TYR A 40 2.33 0.18 -13.14
CA TYR A 40 0.89 0.42 -13.00
C TYR A 40 0.47 1.76 -13.62
N GLY A 41 1.33 2.77 -13.53
CA GLY A 41 1.15 4.04 -14.22
C GLY A 41 1.14 3.88 -15.75
N GLU A 42 2.04 3.07 -16.28
CA GLU A 42 2.10 2.77 -17.71
C GLU A 42 0.84 2.05 -18.18
N VAL A 43 0.39 1.00 -17.47
CA VAL A 43 -0.87 0.33 -17.79
C VAL A 43 -2.05 1.31 -17.82
N ALA A 44 -2.14 2.22 -16.85
CA ALA A 44 -3.20 3.23 -16.83
C ALA A 44 -3.06 4.25 -17.98
N LYS A 45 -1.83 4.61 -18.37
CA LYS A 45 -1.55 5.48 -19.53
C LYS A 45 -1.92 4.79 -20.84
N GLU A 46 -1.58 3.51 -21.01
CA GLU A 46 -1.90 2.75 -22.22
C GLU A 46 -3.41 2.56 -22.42
N ILE A 47 -4.22 2.48 -21.35
CA ILE A 47 -5.69 2.51 -21.47
C ILE A 47 -6.15 3.76 -22.22
N LEU A 48 -5.56 4.91 -21.92
CA LEU A 48 -5.91 6.18 -22.58
C LEU A 48 -5.40 6.27 -24.01
N LEU A 49 -4.26 5.66 -24.30
CA LEU A 49 -3.67 5.65 -25.65
C LEU A 49 -4.39 4.70 -26.59
N THR A 50 -4.77 3.53 -26.09
CA THR A 50 -5.42 2.47 -26.89
C THR A 50 -6.95 2.58 -26.88
N HIS A 51 -7.52 3.33 -25.91
CA HIS A 51 -8.96 3.36 -25.61
C HIS A 51 -9.55 1.97 -25.23
N ASP A 52 -8.69 1.01 -24.88
CA ASP A 52 -9.12 -0.33 -24.47
C ASP A 52 -9.18 -0.42 -22.94
N TRP A 53 -10.41 -0.41 -22.41
CA TRP A 53 -10.71 -0.52 -20.99
C TRP A 53 -10.87 -1.97 -20.52
N VAL A 54 -10.89 -2.92 -21.44
CA VAL A 54 -11.07 -4.36 -21.14
C VAL A 54 -9.73 -5.06 -21.11
N VAL A 55 -8.96 -4.96 -22.21
CA VAL A 55 -7.63 -5.55 -22.32
C VAL A 55 -6.61 -4.48 -22.00
N MET A 56 -6.07 -4.54 -20.80
CA MET A 56 -4.99 -3.67 -20.40
C MET A 56 -3.69 -4.08 -21.06
N HIS A 57 -2.79 -3.13 -21.29
CA HIS A 57 -1.50 -3.38 -21.93
C HIS A 57 -0.36 -2.83 -21.05
N LEU A 58 0.80 -3.44 -21.16
CA LEU A 58 2.06 -2.95 -20.63
C LEU A 58 3.13 -3.10 -21.73
N ASN A 59 3.71 -2.00 -22.16
CA ASN A 59 4.64 -1.97 -23.29
C ASN A 59 4.01 -2.54 -24.58
N SER A 60 2.75 -2.18 -24.82
CA SER A 60 1.91 -2.67 -25.94
C SER A 60 1.63 -4.19 -25.94
N VAL A 61 1.94 -4.90 -24.86
CA VAL A 61 1.64 -6.32 -24.68
C VAL A 61 0.44 -6.49 -23.74
N PRO A 62 -0.53 -7.37 -24.03
CA PRO A 62 -1.65 -7.62 -23.13
C PRO A 62 -1.21 -8.00 -21.72
N TYR A 63 -1.76 -7.29 -20.71
CA TYR A 63 -1.40 -7.40 -19.31
C TYR A 63 -2.48 -8.12 -18.51
N PHE A 64 -2.22 -9.37 -18.08
CA PHE A 64 -3.17 -10.22 -17.35
C PHE A 64 -2.74 -10.50 -15.90
N VAL A 65 -1.86 -9.66 -15.33
CA VAL A 65 -1.27 -9.90 -14.02
C VAL A 65 -2.20 -9.46 -12.88
N GLN A 66 -2.94 -8.37 -13.07
CA GLN A 66 -3.78 -7.76 -12.03
C GLN A 66 -5.16 -7.38 -12.59
N PRO A 67 -6.21 -7.37 -11.71
CA PRO A 67 -7.54 -6.89 -12.09
C PRO A 67 -7.60 -5.37 -12.33
N PRO A 68 -8.66 -4.85 -12.96
CA PRO A 68 -8.64 -3.54 -13.61
C PRO A 68 -8.94 -2.34 -12.71
N LEU A 69 -9.51 -2.50 -11.51
CA LEU A 69 -10.10 -1.38 -10.75
C LEU A 69 -9.12 -0.23 -10.52
N TYR A 70 -7.89 -0.54 -10.11
CA TYR A 70 -6.87 0.49 -9.89
C TYR A 70 -6.51 1.21 -11.20
N PHE A 71 -6.33 0.48 -12.28
CA PHE A 71 -5.95 1.02 -13.59
C PHE A 71 -7.06 1.89 -14.18
N TRP A 72 -8.31 1.48 -14.06
CA TRP A 72 -9.47 2.30 -14.45
C TRP A 72 -9.53 3.62 -13.69
N LEU A 73 -9.34 3.58 -12.37
CA LEU A 73 -9.32 4.80 -11.57
C LEU A 73 -8.11 5.69 -11.91
N GLY A 74 -6.91 5.10 -12.08
CA GLY A 74 -5.72 5.82 -12.52
C GLY A 74 -5.91 6.48 -13.88
N ALA A 75 -6.49 5.79 -14.85
CA ALA A 75 -6.82 6.33 -16.16
C ALA A 75 -7.87 7.46 -16.07
N LEU A 76 -8.95 7.28 -15.27
CA LEU A 76 -9.97 8.31 -15.06
C LEU A 76 -9.40 9.60 -14.46
N PHE A 77 -8.55 9.52 -13.44
CA PHE A 77 -7.88 10.72 -12.91
C PHE A 77 -6.88 11.31 -13.90
N SER A 78 -6.24 10.48 -14.71
CA SER A 78 -5.32 10.93 -15.75
C SER A 78 -6.04 11.63 -16.92
N LEU A 79 -7.32 11.37 -17.16
CA LEU A 79 -8.13 12.17 -18.11
C LEU A 79 -8.24 13.64 -17.69
N LEU A 80 -8.19 13.91 -16.37
CA LEU A 80 -8.34 15.27 -15.83
C LEU A 80 -7.02 16.03 -15.73
N ALA A 81 -5.92 15.33 -15.39
CA ALA A 81 -4.65 15.96 -15.04
C ALA A 81 -3.43 15.40 -15.83
N GLY A 82 -3.69 14.63 -16.89
CA GLY A 82 -2.67 13.84 -17.57
C GLY A 82 -2.18 12.67 -16.73
N PRO A 83 -1.36 11.75 -17.28
CA PRO A 83 -0.77 10.62 -16.56
C PRO A 83 0.39 11.10 -15.67
N THR A 84 0.07 11.90 -14.66
CA THR A 84 1.01 12.49 -13.70
C THR A 84 1.09 11.64 -12.43
N PRO A 85 2.20 11.73 -11.65
CA PRO A 85 2.29 11.08 -10.35
C PRO A 85 1.11 11.40 -9.42
N LEU A 86 0.61 12.64 -9.45
CA LEU A 86 -0.58 13.03 -8.67
C LEU A 86 -1.81 12.22 -9.09
N ALA A 87 -2.14 12.21 -10.39
CA ALA A 87 -3.32 11.52 -10.90
C ALA A 87 -3.31 10.03 -10.57
N LEU A 88 -2.15 9.39 -10.69
CA LEU A 88 -1.98 7.96 -10.46
C LEU A 88 -1.96 7.57 -8.97
N ARG A 89 -1.56 8.48 -8.06
CA ARG A 89 -1.59 8.24 -6.62
C ARG A 89 -2.93 8.58 -5.97
N LEU A 90 -3.76 9.41 -6.60
CA LEU A 90 -5.08 9.80 -6.07
C LEU A 90 -6.00 8.62 -5.73
N PRO A 91 -6.12 7.54 -6.54
CA PRO A 91 -6.93 6.37 -6.17
C PRO A 91 -6.56 5.79 -4.81
N SER A 92 -5.27 5.62 -4.53
CA SER A 92 -4.77 5.07 -3.26
C SER A 92 -4.99 6.04 -2.10
N ALA A 93 -4.76 7.33 -2.29
CA ALA A 93 -4.98 8.35 -1.28
C ALA A 93 -6.45 8.43 -0.87
N LEU A 94 -7.35 8.48 -1.83
CA LEU A 94 -8.79 8.51 -1.59
C LEU A 94 -9.29 7.22 -0.93
N ALA A 95 -8.79 6.05 -1.36
CA ALA A 95 -9.11 4.77 -0.73
C ALA A 95 -8.71 4.76 0.76
N THR A 96 -7.52 5.29 1.10
CA THR A 96 -7.05 5.40 2.48
C THR A 96 -7.90 6.37 3.32
N VAL A 97 -8.32 7.48 2.73
CA VAL A 97 -9.25 8.44 3.37
C VAL A 97 -10.59 7.77 3.68
N VAL A 98 -11.17 7.06 2.71
CA VAL A 98 -12.44 6.36 2.89
C VAL A 98 -12.30 5.19 3.86
N LEU A 99 -11.19 4.43 3.82
CA LEU A 99 -10.89 3.35 4.78
C LEU A 99 -10.90 3.85 6.22
N SER A 100 -10.21 4.97 6.48
CA SER A 100 -10.13 5.56 7.82
C SER A 100 -11.48 6.09 8.29
N ALA A 101 -12.21 6.78 7.41
CA ALA A 101 -13.55 7.27 7.70
C ALA A 101 -14.51 6.13 8.00
N PHE A 102 -14.52 5.09 7.16
CA PHE A 102 -15.41 3.94 7.31
C PHE A 102 -15.09 3.13 8.57
N THR A 103 -13.81 2.89 8.87
CA THR A 103 -13.37 2.20 10.08
C THR A 103 -13.81 2.98 11.32
N GLY A 104 -13.57 4.29 11.36
CA GLY A 104 -14.01 5.16 12.44
C GLY A 104 -15.54 5.14 12.62
N TYR A 105 -16.29 5.24 11.54
CA TYR A 105 -17.75 5.15 11.56
C TYR A 105 -18.24 3.81 12.10
N ALA A 106 -17.75 2.70 11.56
CA ALA A 106 -18.19 1.37 11.91
C ALA A 106 -17.89 1.03 13.37
N VAL A 107 -16.69 1.36 13.85
CA VAL A 107 -16.28 1.17 15.25
C VAL A 107 -17.09 2.08 16.18
N ALA A 108 -17.30 3.35 15.83
CA ALA A 108 -18.09 4.27 16.63
C ALA A 108 -19.54 3.83 16.82
N ARG A 109 -20.12 3.21 15.80
CA ARG A 109 -21.49 2.64 15.86
C ARG A 109 -21.63 1.51 16.87
N GLN A 110 -20.53 0.88 17.28
CA GLN A 110 -20.51 -0.28 18.14
C GLN A 110 -19.92 -0.01 19.53
N ALA A 111 -18.82 0.77 19.58
CA ALA A 111 -18.07 1.06 20.81
C ALA A 111 -18.15 2.52 21.26
N GLY A 112 -18.88 3.36 20.55
CA GLY A 112 -19.02 4.79 20.86
C GLY A 112 -17.99 5.67 20.13
N ALA A 113 -18.30 6.96 20.05
CA ALA A 113 -17.59 7.93 19.22
C ALA A 113 -16.08 7.99 19.53
N ARG A 114 -15.69 7.96 20.81
CA ARG A 114 -14.28 8.07 21.22
C ARG A 114 -13.46 6.90 20.68
N VAL A 115 -13.94 5.67 20.82
CA VAL A 115 -13.23 4.48 20.30
C VAL A 115 -13.13 4.53 18.78
N GLY A 116 -14.20 4.95 18.09
CA GLY A 116 -14.18 5.12 16.65
C GLY A 116 -13.17 6.17 16.19
N ILE A 117 -13.10 7.31 16.88
CA ILE A 117 -12.11 8.36 16.58
C ILE A 117 -10.69 7.82 16.80
N TYR A 118 -10.43 7.14 17.92
CA TYR A 118 -9.11 6.57 18.18
C TYR A 118 -8.72 5.54 17.12
N ALA A 119 -9.64 4.63 16.75
CA ALA A 119 -9.37 3.63 15.70
C ALA A 119 -9.01 4.29 14.36
N ALA A 120 -9.77 5.30 13.95
CA ALA A 120 -9.52 6.03 12.72
C ALA A 120 -8.19 6.81 12.75
N VAL A 121 -7.89 7.50 13.83
CA VAL A 121 -6.65 8.27 14.02
C VAL A 121 -5.43 7.34 14.03
N ILE A 122 -5.48 6.24 14.77
CA ILE A 122 -4.40 5.24 14.84
C ILE A 122 -4.15 4.63 13.46
N LEU A 123 -5.22 4.22 12.77
CA LEU A 123 -5.13 3.63 11.43
C LEU A 123 -4.51 4.60 10.43
N SER A 124 -4.97 5.85 10.39
CA SER A 124 -4.48 6.87 9.45
C SER A 124 -3.01 7.21 9.66
N THR A 125 -2.54 7.18 10.91
CA THR A 125 -1.21 7.67 11.30
C THR A 125 -0.18 6.58 11.54
N CYS A 126 -0.51 5.31 11.29
CA CYS A 126 0.49 4.25 11.23
C CYS A 126 1.26 4.30 9.90
N LEU A 127 2.55 3.97 9.95
CA LEU A 127 3.46 4.11 8.81
C LEU A 127 2.98 3.32 7.57
N MET A 128 2.47 2.11 7.75
CA MET A 128 2.01 1.27 6.64
C MET A 128 0.92 1.95 5.81
N GLN A 129 -0.12 2.47 6.47
CA GLN A 129 -1.23 3.12 5.77
C GLN A 129 -0.83 4.48 5.18
N ALA A 130 0.06 5.21 5.87
CA ALA A 130 0.63 6.44 5.35
C ALA A 130 1.43 6.20 4.05
N VAL A 131 2.21 5.13 3.98
CA VAL A 131 2.99 4.76 2.79
C VAL A 131 2.08 4.26 1.68
N ILE A 132 1.21 3.27 1.95
CA ILE A 132 0.32 2.68 0.93
C ILE A 132 -0.61 3.73 0.32
N GLY A 133 -1.14 4.64 1.13
CA GLY A 133 -2.00 5.72 0.66
C GLY A 133 -1.30 6.76 -0.22
N ARG A 134 0.02 6.75 -0.29
CA ARG A 134 0.81 7.70 -1.10
C ARG A 134 1.45 7.06 -2.34
N LEU A 135 1.29 5.76 -2.51
CA LEU A 135 1.84 5.04 -3.66
C LEU A 135 0.75 4.76 -4.71
N ALA A 136 1.14 4.80 -5.97
CA ALA A 136 0.28 4.45 -7.10
C ALA A 136 0.16 2.92 -7.23
N ILE A 137 -0.52 2.29 -6.25
CA ILE A 137 -0.69 0.83 -6.16
C ILE A 137 -2.13 0.47 -5.75
N MET A 138 -2.53 -0.75 -6.04
CA MET A 138 -3.90 -1.24 -5.78
C MET A 138 -4.17 -1.60 -4.32
N ASP A 139 -3.14 -1.67 -3.47
CA ASP A 139 -3.24 -2.21 -2.11
C ASP A 139 -4.16 -1.39 -1.19
N ALA A 140 -4.18 -0.04 -1.34
CA ALA A 140 -5.12 0.79 -0.59
C ALA A 140 -6.59 0.50 -0.92
N LEU A 141 -6.90 0.17 -2.18
CA LEU A 141 -8.24 -0.25 -2.60
C LEU A 141 -8.59 -1.63 -2.04
N LEU A 142 -7.61 -2.53 -1.99
CA LEU A 142 -7.78 -3.85 -1.37
C LEU A 142 -8.08 -3.70 0.14
N ASP A 143 -7.28 -2.91 0.86
CA ASP A 143 -7.47 -2.67 2.29
C ASP A 143 -8.85 -2.10 2.60
N LEU A 144 -9.29 -1.11 1.81
CA LEU A 144 -10.63 -0.53 1.93
C LEU A 144 -11.72 -1.57 1.73
N THR A 145 -11.66 -2.33 0.64
CA THR A 145 -12.72 -3.27 0.26
C THR A 145 -12.79 -4.47 1.20
N VAL A 146 -11.64 -4.98 1.67
CA VAL A 146 -11.58 -6.03 2.69
C VAL A 146 -12.13 -5.53 4.03
N ALA A 147 -11.75 -4.33 4.47
CA ALA A 147 -12.28 -3.75 5.70
C ALA A 147 -13.80 -3.52 5.63
N MET A 148 -14.30 -3.00 4.51
CA MET A 148 -15.74 -2.84 4.29
C MET A 148 -16.46 -4.20 4.33
N THR A 149 -15.92 -5.22 3.67
CA THR A 149 -16.50 -6.57 3.66
C THR A 149 -16.60 -7.14 5.05
N ILE A 150 -15.49 -7.15 5.81
CA ILE A 150 -15.42 -7.70 7.16
C ILE A 150 -16.36 -6.95 8.12
N LEU A 151 -16.32 -5.63 8.13
CA LEU A 151 -17.13 -4.81 9.05
C LEU A 151 -18.62 -4.87 8.71
N TRP A 152 -19.02 -4.93 7.42
CA TRP A 152 -20.41 -5.13 7.03
C TRP A 152 -20.91 -6.53 7.40
N TRP A 153 -20.16 -7.59 7.12
CA TRP A 153 -20.54 -8.94 7.50
C TRP A 153 -20.62 -9.10 9.02
N PHE A 154 -19.63 -8.56 9.76
CA PHE A 154 -19.68 -8.53 11.21
C PHE A 154 -20.96 -7.83 11.72
N ARG A 155 -21.33 -6.70 11.13
CA ARG A 155 -22.58 -6.01 11.47
C ARG A 155 -23.82 -6.84 11.12
N GLY A 156 -23.78 -7.61 10.07
CA GLY A 156 -24.80 -8.59 9.70
C GLY A 156 -25.00 -9.65 10.78
N LEU A 157 -23.88 -10.25 11.25
CA LEU A 157 -23.88 -11.26 12.30
C LEU A 157 -24.44 -10.73 13.64
N GLU A 158 -24.25 -9.44 13.95
CA GLU A 158 -24.75 -8.83 15.17
C GLU A 158 -26.24 -8.43 15.09
N SER A 159 -26.67 -7.95 13.94
CA SER A 159 -28.00 -7.33 13.80
C SER A 159 -29.07 -8.21 13.15
N GLY A 160 -28.66 -9.33 12.53
CA GLY A 160 -29.53 -10.18 11.74
C GLY A 160 -30.14 -9.52 10.49
N ARG A 161 -29.59 -8.38 10.04
CA ARG A 161 -30.13 -7.63 8.91
C ARG A 161 -29.41 -8.00 7.62
N ASP A 162 -30.12 -8.61 6.69
CA ASP A 162 -29.64 -9.10 5.39
C ASP A 162 -28.87 -8.06 4.58
N ARG A 163 -29.27 -6.78 4.64
CA ARG A 163 -28.62 -5.69 3.91
C ARG A 163 -27.12 -5.57 4.18
N TYR A 164 -26.68 -5.86 5.40
CA TYR A 164 -25.26 -5.79 5.74
C TYR A 164 -24.46 -6.93 5.12
N THR A 165 -25.04 -8.12 5.03
CA THR A 165 -24.46 -9.23 4.30
C THR A 165 -24.33 -8.91 2.81
N ILE A 166 -25.37 -8.31 2.22
CA ILE A 166 -25.38 -7.89 0.81
C ILE A 166 -24.31 -6.81 0.55
N PHE A 167 -24.22 -5.78 1.41
CA PHE A 167 -23.19 -4.73 1.28
C PHE A 167 -21.77 -5.29 1.39
N GLY A 168 -21.56 -6.29 2.25
CA GLY A 168 -20.27 -6.98 2.31
C GLY A 168 -19.93 -7.70 1.01
N TRP A 169 -20.90 -8.38 0.37
CA TRP A 169 -20.68 -9.01 -0.93
C TRP A 169 -20.41 -8.00 -2.07
N ILE A 170 -21.08 -6.84 -2.06
CA ILE A 170 -20.78 -5.74 -2.98
C ILE A 170 -19.34 -5.26 -2.79
N ALA A 171 -18.92 -5.02 -1.54
CA ALA A 171 -17.55 -4.62 -1.25
C ALA A 171 -16.52 -5.69 -1.68
N ALA A 172 -16.82 -6.98 -1.45
CA ALA A 172 -15.99 -8.09 -1.92
C ALA A 172 -15.88 -8.14 -3.45
N GLY A 173 -16.94 -7.79 -4.19
CA GLY A 173 -16.92 -7.69 -5.66
C GLY A 173 -15.97 -6.62 -6.16
N PHE A 174 -15.99 -5.42 -5.57
CA PHE A 174 -14.99 -4.38 -5.84
C PHE A 174 -13.58 -4.82 -5.39
N GLY A 175 -13.47 -5.54 -4.29
CA GLY A 175 -12.20 -6.12 -3.83
C GLY A 175 -11.63 -7.14 -4.82
N PHE A 176 -12.49 -7.94 -5.46
CA PHE A 176 -12.07 -8.81 -6.56
C PHE A 176 -11.51 -8.00 -7.75
N LEU A 177 -12.18 -6.92 -8.13
CA LEU A 177 -11.69 -6.04 -9.19
C LEU A 177 -10.43 -5.26 -8.78
N ALA A 178 -10.13 -5.12 -7.47
CA ALA A 178 -8.90 -4.50 -6.98
C ALA A 178 -7.71 -5.48 -7.01
N LYS A 179 -7.87 -6.71 -6.48
CA LYS A 179 -6.75 -7.67 -6.37
C LYS A 179 -7.18 -9.15 -6.42
N GLY A 180 -8.21 -9.46 -7.19
CA GLY A 180 -8.66 -10.82 -7.41
C GLY A 180 -9.26 -11.49 -6.17
N LEU A 181 -9.08 -12.80 -6.05
CA LEU A 181 -9.69 -13.63 -5.00
C LEU A 181 -9.21 -13.31 -3.58
N VAL A 182 -8.14 -12.55 -3.40
CA VAL A 182 -7.57 -12.22 -2.07
C VAL A 182 -8.62 -11.55 -1.18
N ALA A 183 -9.41 -10.61 -1.71
CA ALA A 183 -10.39 -9.87 -0.93
C ALA A 183 -11.50 -10.76 -0.33
N PRO A 184 -12.28 -11.53 -1.12
CA PRO A 184 -13.30 -12.40 -0.56
C PRO A 184 -12.72 -13.53 0.30
N VAL A 185 -11.57 -14.10 -0.07
CA VAL A 185 -10.93 -15.19 0.68
C VAL A 185 -10.52 -14.72 2.07
N VAL A 186 -9.80 -13.60 2.18
CA VAL A 186 -9.36 -13.06 3.47
C VAL A 186 -10.56 -12.67 4.34
N ALA A 187 -11.58 -12.04 3.78
CA ALA A 187 -12.76 -11.68 4.54
C ALA A 187 -13.50 -12.93 5.09
N LEU A 188 -13.61 -14.00 4.30
CA LEU A 188 -14.18 -15.28 4.76
C LEU A 188 -13.32 -15.94 5.84
N LEU A 189 -11.98 -15.95 5.66
CA LEU A 189 -11.04 -16.47 6.66
C LEU A 189 -11.20 -15.78 8.03
N VAL A 190 -11.59 -14.53 8.05
CA VAL A 190 -11.83 -13.78 9.29
C VAL A 190 -13.23 -14.05 9.84
N VAL A 191 -14.26 -13.90 9.00
CA VAL A 191 -15.65 -13.84 9.46
C VAL A 191 -16.22 -15.23 9.77
N VAL A 192 -15.80 -16.28 9.05
CA VAL A 192 -16.31 -17.64 9.30
C VAL A 192 -15.87 -18.18 10.67
N PRO A 193 -14.57 -18.18 11.04
CA PRO A 193 -14.16 -18.57 12.39
C PRO A 193 -14.77 -17.68 13.48
N LEU A 194 -14.88 -16.35 13.20
CA LEU A 194 -15.50 -15.41 14.13
C LEU A 194 -16.97 -15.74 14.40
N PHE A 195 -17.74 -16.16 13.38
CA PHE A 195 -19.12 -16.59 13.54
C PHE A 195 -19.23 -17.75 14.52
N PHE A 196 -18.43 -18.82 14.34
CA PHE A 196 -18.43 -19.98 15.24
C PHE A 196 -17.93 -19.62 16.64
N TRP A 197 -16.92 -18.73 16.73
CA TRP A 197 -16.41 -18.26 18.01
C TRP A 197 -17.48 -17.47 18.79
N ASN A 198 -18.14 -16.49 18.16
CA ASN A 198 -19.18 -15.70 18.79
C ASN A 198 -20.37 -16.55 19.23
N ARG A 199 -20.82 -17.49 18.40
CA ARG A 199 -21.98 -18.34 18.66
C ARG A 199 -21.86 -19.19 19.94
N ARG A 200 -20.63 -19.43 20.42
CA ARG A 200 -20.38 -20.16 21.69
C ARG A 200 -20.74 -19.33 22.93
N PHE A 201 -20.76 -18.00 22.81
CA PHE A 201 -20.89 -17.12 23.96
C PHE A 201 -22.12 -16.21 23.89
N GLU A 202 -22.67 -15.99 22.71
CA GLU A 202 -23.72 -15.00 22.49
C GLU A 202 -24.60 -15.37 21.29
N PRO A 203 -25.87 -14.93 21.27
CA PRO A 203 -26.71 -15.06 20.10
C PRO A 203 -26.07 -14.36 18.90
N THR A 204 -25.83 -15.11 17.84
CA THR A 204 -25.20 -14.63 16.60
C THR A 204 -26.10 -15.06 15.44
N TYR A 205 -26.48 -14.09 14.61
CA TYR A 205 -27.39 -14.32 13.50
C TYR A 205 -26.63 -14.90 12.31
N ALA A 206 -27.08 -16.03 11.79
CA ALA A 206 -26.64 -16.50 10.48
C ALA A 206 -27.30 -15.67 9.38
N PRO A 207 -26.59 -15.33 8.30
CA PRO A 207 -27.21 -14.69 7.15
C PRO A 207 -28.31 -15.56 6.54
N SER A 208 -29.43 -14.96 6.12
CA SER A 208 -30.50 -15.68 5.45
C SER A 208 -30.07 -16.21 4.07
N ALA A 209 -30.74 -17.25 3.58
CA ALA A 209 -30.51 -17.74 2.21
C ALA A 209 -30.71 -16.62 1.18
N ARG A 210 -31.68 -15.74 1.40
CA ARG A 210 -31.92 -14.56 0.55
C ARG A 210 -30.70 -13.62 0.54
N ALA A 211 -30.10 -13.34 1.71
CA ALA A 211 -28.92 -12.47 1.81
C ALA A 211 -27.73 -13.08 1.07
N TRP A 212 -27.55 -14.40 1.13
CA TRP A 212 -26.55 -15.10 0.34
C TRP A 212 -26.81 -15.02 -1.15
N CYS A 213 -28.02 -15.37 -1.60
CA CYS A 213 -28.36 -15.35 -3.04
C CYS A 213 -28.22 -13.94 -3.63
N VAL A 214 -28.82 -12.92 -3.01
CA VAL A 214 -28.75 -11.52 -3.50
C VAL A 214 -27.33 -11.00 -3.40
N GLY A 215 -26.60 -11.31 -2.32
CA GLY A 215 -25.21 -10.90 -2.14
C GLY A 215 -24.29 -11.52 -3.18
N LEU A 216 -24.37 -12.82 -3.44
CA LEU A 216 -23.59 -13.49 -4.47
C LEU A 216 -23.92 -12.99 -5.88
N LEU A 217 -25.21 -12.75 -6.18
CA LEU A 217 -25.60 -12.14 -7.44
C LEU A 217 -24.96 -10.75 -7.60
N ALA A 218 -24.98 -9.92 -6.55
CA ALA A 218 -24.34 -8.61 -6.57
C ALA A 218 -22.81 -8.72 -6.75
N PHE A 219 -22.17 -9.68 -6.04
CA PHE A 219 -20.75 -9.97 -6.21
C PHE A 219 -20.42 -10.32 -7.66
N PHE A 220 -21.13 -11.28 -8.25
CA PHE A 220 -20.86 -11.70 -9.62
C PHE A 220 -21.24 -10.63 -10.65
N ALA A 221 -22.28 -9.84 -10.41
CA ALA A 221 -22.64 -8.71 -11.27
C ALA A 221 -21.52 -7.65 -11.36
N ILE A 222 -20.72 -7.50 -10.29
CA ILE A 222 -19.58 -6.58 -10.24
C ILE A 222 -18.30 -7.27 -10.72
N ALA A 223 -18.01 -8.48 -10.23
CA ALA A 223 -16.73 -9.15 -10.42
C ALA A 223 -16.60 -9.87 -11.77
N ALA A 224 -17.70 -10.44 -12.32
CA ALA A 224 -17.63 -11.31 -13.48
C ALA A 224 -17.55 -10.60 -14.86
N PRO A 225 -18.08 -9.41 -15.10
CA PRO A 225 -18.09 -8.83 -16.45
C PRO A 225 -16.70 -8.71 -17.06
N TRP A 226 -15.70 -8.25 -16.31
CA TRP A 226 -14.34 -8.09 -16.81
C TRP A 226 -13.66 -9.43 -17.16
N PRO A 227 -13.55 -10.44 -16.28
CA PRO A 227 -12.93 -11.71 -16.67
C PRO A 227 -13.73 -12.46 -17.75
N VAL A 228 -15.06 -12.30 -17.80
CA VAL A 228 -15.87 -12.87 -18.91
C VAL A 228 -15.49 -12.22 -20.24
N ALA A 229 -15.36 -10.90 -20.30
CA ALA A 229 -14.92 -10.21 -21.50
C ALA A 229 -13.52 -10.66 -21.95
N LEU A 230 -12.57 -10.88 -21.01
CA LEU A 230 -11.25 -11.41 -21.33
C LEU A 230 -11.31 -12.84 -21.91
N VAL A 231 -12.16 -13.72 -21.33
CA VAL A 231 -12.34 -15.09 -21.82
C VAL A 231 -12.91 -15.11 -23.23
N LEU A 232 -13.82 -14.22 -23.55
CA LEU A 232 -14.38 -14.10 -24.89
C LEU A 232 -13.35 -13.68 -25.94
N HIS A 233 -12.32 -12.90 -25.57
CA HIS A 233 -11.26 -12.46 -26.49
C HIS A 233 -10.05 -13.40 -26.52
N TYR A 234 -9.65 -13.96 -25.39
CA TYR A 234 -8.39 -14.72 -25.23
C TYR A 234 -8.60 -16.12 -24.68
N HIS A 235 -9.84 -16.65 -24.71
CA HIS A 235 -10.20 -17.92 -24.10
C HIS A 235 -9.80 -17.93 -22.60
N PHE A 236 -9.46 -19.07 -22.05
CA PHE A 236 -9.13 -19.21 -20.62
C PHE A 236 -7.71 -18.78 -20.23
N PHE A 237 -6.87 -18.37 -21.17
CA PHE A 237 -5.48 -17.99 -20.90
C PHE A 237 -5.33 -16.85 -19.87
N PRO A 238 -6.10 -15.73 -19.93
CA PRO A 238 -6.01 -14.68 -18.93
C PRO A 238 -6.36 -15.15 -17.51
N LEU A 239 -7.37 -16.01 -17.36
CA LEU A 239 -7.76 -16.55 -16.05
C LEU A 239 -6.72 -17.53 -15.51
N GLN A 240 -6.11 -18.33 -16.37
CA GLN A 240 -5.02 -19.22 -15.97
C GLN A 240 -3.82 -18.42 -15.45
N LYS A 241 -3.47 -17.29 -16.09
CA LYS A 241 -2.44 -16.38 -15.59
C LYS A 241 -2.86 -15.74 -14.27
N LEU A 242 -4.00 -15.06 -14.22
CA LEU A 242 -4.45 -14.29 -13.07
C LEU A 242 -4.65 -15.16 -11.82
N ILE A 243 -5.34 -16.30 -11.96
CA ILE A 243 -5.68 -17.18 -10.83
C ILE A 243 -4.58 -18.21 -10.61
N GLY A 244 -4.12 -18.88 -11.67
CA GLY A 244 -3.14 -19.96 -11.57
C GLY A 244 -1.76 -19.44 -11.17
N GLU A 245 -1.21 -18.49 -11.91
CA GLU A 245 0.16 -18.03 -11.70
C GLU A 245 0.24 -16.96 -10.61
N TYR A 246 -0.56 -15.89 -10.72
CA TYR A 246 -0.45 -14.72 -9.84
C TYR A 246 -1.26 -14.80 -8.54
N THR A 247 -2.20 -15.74 -8.39
CA THR A 247 -2.90 -15.94 -7.13
C THR A 247 -2.43 -17.23 -6.46
N ILE A 248 -2.68 -18.40 -7.06
CA ILE A 248 -2.31 -19.70 -6.48
C ILE A 248 -0.79 -19.89 -6.53
N GLY A 249 -0.15 -19.54 -7.66
CA GLY A 249 1.29 -19.66 -7.84
C GLY A 249 2.07 -18.87 -6.78
N ARG A 250 1.69 -17.61 -6.49
CA ARG A 250 2.33 -16.81 -5.43
C ARG A 250 2.15 -17.41 -4.03
N TYR A 251 1.11 -18.18 -3.80
CA TYR A 251 0.92 -18.88 -2.53
C TYR A 251 1.79 -20.14 -2.43
N THR A 252 1.89 -20.91 -3.51
CA THR A 252 2.53 -22.24 -3.55
C THR A 252 4.00 -22.23 -3.96
N ALA A 253 4.45 -21.21 -4.68
CA ALA A 253 5.81 -21.06 -5.20
C ALA A 253 6.38 -19.66 -4.87
N VAL A 254 7.70 -19.51 -5.04
CA VAL A 254 8.38 -18.22 -4.99
C VAL A 254 8.32 -17.59 -6.37
N VAL A 255 7.67 -16.43 -6.48
CA VAL A 255 7.57 -15.63 -7.70
C VAL A 255 8.43 -14.39 -7.53
N GLU A 256 9.14 -13.96 -8.59
CA GLU A 256 9.94 -12.72 -8.62
C GLU A 256 11.02 -12.65 -7.51
N ASN A 257 11.61 -13.79 -7.12
CA ASN A 257 12.59 -13.88 -6.01
C ASN A 257 12.12 -13.35 -4.63
N GLN A 258 10.80 -13.24 -4.43
CA GLN A 258 10.20 -12.65 -3.22
C GLN A 258 9.96 -13.71 -2.14
N ALA A 259 10.98 -14.47 -1.77
CA ALA A 259 10.92 -15.43 -0.67
C ALA A 259 11.09 -14.74 0.70
N GLY A 260 10.56 -15.39 1.75
CA GLY A 260 10.75 -14.91 3.11
C GLY A 260 10.49 -16.00 4.17
N PRO A 261 11.07 -15.87 5.38
CA PRO A 261 10.84 -16.81 6.46
C PRO A 261 9.38 -16.74 6.98
N PHE A 262 8.94 -17.76 7.71
CA PHE A 262 7.60 -17.80 8.29
C PHE A 262 7.26 -16.55 9.13
N TRP A 263 8.23 -16.02 9.87
CA TRP A 263 8.08 -14.84 10.73
C TRP A 263 8.27 -13.49 10.01
N TYR A 264 8.35 -13.49 8.67
CA TYR A 264 8.58 -12.31 7.83
C TYR A 264 7.70 -11.10 8.20
N TYR A 265 6.44 -11.34 8.54
CA TYR A 265 5.50 -10.25 8.84
C TYR A 265 5.66 -9.65 10.24
N VAL A 266 6.39 -10.29 11.16
CA VAL A 266 6.65 -9.72 12.49
C VAL A 266 7.39 -8.36 12.40
N PRO A 267 8.56 -8.26 11.75
CA PRO A 267 9.22 -6.96 11.57
C PRO A 267 8.39 -6.00 10.71
N VAL A 268 7.62 -6.49 9.73
CA VAL A 268 6.74 -5.65 8.91
C VAL A 268 5.66 -4.99 9.78
N ILE A 269 5.03 -5.72 10.70
CA ILE A 269 4.05 -5.15 11.63
C ILE A 269 4.73 -4.17 12.59
N ILE A 270 5.91 -4.51 13.12
CA ILE A 270 6.66 -3.62 14.03
C ILE A 270 6.94 -2.27 13.36
N LEU A 271 7.44 -2.27 12.14
CA LEU A 271 7.74 -1.05 11.40
C LEU A 271 6.46 -0.37 10.90
N GLY A 272 5.56 -1.14 10.29
CA GLY A 272 4.35 -0.60 9.67
C GLY A 272 3.35 0.00 10.67
N PHE A 273 3.27 -0.54 11.89
CA PHE A 273 2.38 -0.02 12.93
C PHE A 273 3.04 1.08 13.79
N PHE A 274 4.25 1.49 13.45
CA PHE A 274 4.89 2.65 14.10
C PHE A 274 4.06 3.94 13.86
N PRO A 275 3.90 4.83 14.87
CA PRO A 275 4.48 4.77 16.22
C PRO A 275 3.63 3.98 17.24
N TRP A 276 2.50 3.41 16.86
CA TRP A 276 1.53 2.74 17.73
C TRP A 276 1.99 1.38 18.24
N ILE A 277 3.02 0.80 17.65
CA ILE A 277 3.58 -0.50 18.03
C ILE A 277 3.95 -0.58 19.51
N ALA A 278 4.37 0.53 20.13
CA ALA A 278 4.70 0.59 21.55
C ALA A 278 3.52 0.23 22.46
N PHE A 279 2.30 0.47 22.02
CA PHE A 279 1.07 0.16 22.76
C PHE A 279 0.49 -1.22 22.42
N LEU A 280 0.89 -1.81 21.30
CA LEU A 280 0.31 -3.06 20.80
C LEU A 280 0.44 -4.23 21.79
N PRO A 281 1.59 -4.47 22.45
CA PRO A 281 1.71 -5.55 23.43
C PRO A 281 0.70 -5.39 24.59
N MET A 282 0.48 -4.18 25.07
CA MET A 282 -0.48 -3.89 26.13
C MET A 282 -1.92 -3.99 25.63
N ALA A 283 -2.20 -3.60 24.38
CA ALA A 283 -3.50 -3.76 23.75
C ALA A 283 -3.86 -5.24 23.56
N VAL A 284 -2.91 -6.07 23.13
CA VAL A 284 -3.09 -7.52 23.03
C VAL A 284 -3.32 -8.13 24.43
N ALA A 285 -2.50 -7.77 25.42
CA ALA A 285 -2.68 -8.24 26.80
C ALA A 285 -4.03 -7.80 27.41
N TYR A 286 -4.49 -6.59 27.09
CA TYR A 286 -5.84 -6.13 27.44
C TYR A 286 -6.91 -7.02 26.79
N GLY A 287 -6.80 -7.27 25.49
CA GLY A 287 -7.75 -8.12 24.77
C GLY A 287 -7.81 -9.54 25.33
N VAL A 288 -6.65 -10.17 25.56
CA VAL A 288 -6.58 -11.52 26.17
C VAL A 288 -7.24 -11.56 27.56
N ARG A 289 -6.94 -10.57 28.42
CA ARG A 289 -7.58 -10.47 29.74
C ARG A 289 -9.10 -10.28 29.61
N ARG A 290 -9.55 -9.49 28.64
CA ARG A 290 -10.97 -9.27 28.40
C ARG A 290 -11.68 -10.54 27.96
N LEU A 291 -11.06 -11.34 27.09
CA LEU A 291 -11.61 -12.63 26.66
C LEU A 291 -11.68 -13.64 27.82
N ARG A 292 -10.65 -13.67 28.69
CA ARG A 292 -10.62 -14.55 29.87
C ARG A 292 -11.66 -14.18 30.95
N ALA A 293 -11.96 -12.89 31.11
CA ALA A 293 -12.96 -12.41 32.05
C ALA A 293 -14.40 -12.75 31.64
N GLY A 294 -14.59 -13.25 30.43
CA GLY A 294 -15.87 -13.71 29.90
C GLY A 294 -16.78 -12.61 29.35
N ALA A 295 -17.74 -13.00 28.53
CA ALA A 295 -18.69 -12.12 27.84
C ALA A 295 -19.70 -11.44 28.80
N LEU A 296 -19.82 -11.93 30.03
CA LEU A 296 -20.85 -11.50 30.98
C LEU A 296 -20.72 -10.07 31.48
N GLN A 297 -19.48 -9.49 31.46
CA GLN A 297 -19.26 -8.14 32.00
C GLN A 297 -19.53 -7.01 31.00
N ASP A 298 -19.33 -7.26 29.69
CA ASP A 298 -19.59 -6.29 28.62
C ASP A 298 -19.54 -7.01 27.25
N PRO A 299 -20.70 -7.53 26.78
CA PRO A 299 -20.76 -8.33 25.56
C PRO A 299 -20.26 -7.59 24.30
N GLY A 300 -20.59 -6.30 24.16
CA GLY A 300 -20.23 -5.53 22.97
C GLY A 300 -18.72 -5.35 22.80
N SER A 301 -18.02 -5.05 23.89
CA SER A 301 -16.55 -4.93 23.87
C SER A 301 -15.87 -6.28 23.61
N SER A 302 -16.41 -7.36 24.15
CA SER A 302 -15.87 -8.71 23.92
C SER A 302 -16.02 -9.18 22.47
N ARG A 303 -17.11 -8.81 21.77
CA ARG A 303 -17.30 -9.08 20.33
C ARG A 303 -16.27 -8.38 19.47
N LEU A 304 -16.01 -7.09 19.74
CA LEU A 304 -15.01 -6.32 19.01
C LEU A 304 -13.59 -6.85 19.26
N VAL A 305 -13.29 -7.31 20.46
CA VAL A 305 -12.01 -7.95 20.77
C VAL A 305 -11.87 -9.27 19.99
N ARG A 306 -12.91 -10.12 19.93
CA ARG A 306 -12.89 -11.34 19.10
C ARG A 306 -12.72 -11.03 17.62
N LEU A 307 -13.42 -10.01 17.11
CA LEU A 307 -13.23 -9.52 15.74
C LEU A 307 -11.77 -9.11 15.48
N ALA A 308 -11.18 -8.28 16.35
CA ALA A 308 -9.81 -7.83 16.21
C ALA A 308 -8.82 -9.02 16.19
N PHE A 309 -8.95 -9.98 17.11
CA PHE A 309 -8.09 -11.16 17.12
C PHE A 309 -8.27 -12.06 15.91
N ALA A 310 -9.51 -12.34 15.49
CA ALA A 310 -9.75 -13.13 14.28
C ALA A 310 -9.15 -12.43 13.05
N TRP A 311 -9.31 -11.11 12.95
CA TRP A 311 -8.81 -10.33 11.82
C TRP A 311 -7.28 -10.17 11.82
N ILE A 312 -6.62 -10.16 12.98
CA ILE A 312 -5.14 -10.17 13.07
C ILE A 312 -4.60 -11.58 12.79
N VAL A 313 -5.16 -12.60 13.43
CA VAL A 313 -4.53 -13.93 13.42
C VAL A 313 -4.74 -14.67 12.11
N MET A 314 -5.96 -14.62 11.52
CA MET A 314 -6.25 -15.43 10.34
C MET A 314 -5.47 -15.01 9.09
N PRO A 315 -5.41 -13.72 8.70
CA PRO A 315 -4.58 -13.31 7.56
C PRO A 315 -3.09 -13.44 7.86
N LEU A 316 -2.64 -13.14 9.09
CA LEU A 316 -1.23 -13.34 9.48
C LEU A 316 -0.79 -14.79 9.24
N LEU A 317 -1.57 -15.76 9.69
CA LEU A 317 -1.28 -17.17 9.44
C LEU A 317 -1.35 -17.48 7.95
N PHE A 318 -2.39 -17.03 7.25
CA PHE A 318 -2.55 -17.28 5.82
C PHE A 318 -1.34 -16.81 5.01
N PHE A 319 -0.91 -15.56 5.18
CA PHE A 319 0.24 -15.03 4.45
C PHE A 319 1.59 -15.55 4.96
N SER A 320 1.71 -15.94 6.25
CA SER A 320 2.93 -16.56 6.76
C SER A 320 3.22 -17.91 6.11
N PHE A 321 2.19 -18.66 5.72
CA PHE A 321 2.34 -19.92 4.98
C PHE A 321 2.57 -19.73 3.48
N ALA A 322 2.25 -18.56 2.91
CA ALA A 322 2.54 -18.29 1.50
C ALA A 322 4.05 -18.32 1.22
N ARG A 323 4.44 -18.80 0.03
CA ARG A 323 5.84 -18.86 -0.39
C ARG A 323 6.38 -17.50 -0.83
N THR A 324 5.60 -16.76 -1.61
CA THR A 324 5.92 -15.38 -1.99
C THR A 324 5.46 -14.42 -0.88
N LYS A 325 6.31 -13.51 -0.46
CA LYS A 325 6.04 -12.56 0.62
C LYS A 325 6.37 -11.13 0.22
N LEU A 326 5.40 -10.25 0.39
CA LEU A 326 5.57 -8.81 0.23
C LEU A 326 5.10 -8.08 1.50
N PRO A 327 5.73 -6.95 1.88
CA PRO A 327 5.35 -6.22 3.09
C PRO A 327 3.89 -5.75 3.09
N ASN A 328 3.38 -5.35 1.93
CA ASN A 328 2.02 -4.83 1.74
C ASN A 328 0.90 -5.90 1.90
N TYR A 329 1.22 -7.21 1.84
CA TYR A 329 0.20 -8.25 2.00
C TYR A 329 -0.47 -8.24 3.39
N ILE A 330 0.26 -7.80 4.42
CA ILE A 330 -0.26 -7.74 5.78
C ILE A 330 -0.99 -6.44 6.10
N ALA A 331 -1.01 -5.46 5.19
CA ALA A 331 -1.61 -4.15 5.43
C ALA A 331 -3.10 -4.22 5.76
N LEU A 332 -3.80 -5.17 5.19
CA LEU A 332 -5.22 -5.41 5.44
C LEU A 332 -5.58 -5.79 6.89
N GLU A 333 -4.58 -6.07 7.77
CA GLU A 333 -4.79 -6.31 9.22
C GLU A 333 -4.75 -5.01 10.04
N PHE A 334 -4.24 -3.92 9.49
CA PHE A 334 -4.03 -2.68 10.24
C PHE A 334 -5.31 -2.06 10.81
N PRO A 335 -6.49 -2.18 10.18
CA PRO A 335 -7.75 -1.79 10.82
C PRO A 335 -8.02 -2.55 12.11
N ALA A 336 -7.65 -3.83 12.19
CA ALA A 336 -7.82 -4.64 13.40
C ALA A 336 -6.79 -4.30 14.50
N LEU A 337 -5.53 -4.01 14.11
CA LEU A 337 -4.50 -3.51 15.03
C LEU A 337 -4.92 -2.15 15.62
N ALA A 338 -5.47 -1.26 14.79
CA ALA A 338 -6.01 0.01 15.24
C ALA A 338 -7.21 -0.16 16.18
N LEU A 339 -8.13 -1.08 15.87
CA LEU A 339 -9.29 -1.39 16.70
C LEU A 339 -8.89 -1.87 18.10
N ILE A 340 -8.01 -2.86 18.21
CA ILE A 340 -7.61 -3.40 19.52
C ILE A 340 -6.86 -2.34 20.34
N THR A 341 -6.05 -1.52 19.69
CA THR A 341 -5.32 -0.42 20.33
C THR A 341 -6.26 0.69 20.79
N ALA A 342 -7.28 1.04 20.00
CA ALA A 342 -8.32 2.01 20.37
C ALA A 342 -9.14 1.55 21.59
N LEU A 343 -9.52 0.27 21.63
CA LEU A 343 -10.21 -0.32 22.78
C LEU A 343 -9.34 -0.27 24.06
N TYR A 344 -8.05 -0.52 23.92
CA TYR A 344 -7.09 -0.38 25.00
C TYR A 344 -7.00 1.06 25.51
N PHE A 345 -6.87 2.05 24.61
CA PHE A 345 -6.84 3.47 25.01
C PHE A 345 -8.12 3.90 25.73
N GLU A 346 -9.29 3.47 25.27
CA GLU A 346 -10.55 3.75 25.98
C GLU A 346 -10.54 3.16 27.40
N ALA A 347 -10.01 1.95 27.57
CA ALA A 347 -9.88 1.34 28.89
C ALA A 347 -8.89 2.11 29.79
N VAL A 348 -7.79 2.63 29.22
CA VAL A 348 -6.82 3.47 29.94
C VAL A 348 -7.45 4.79 30.36
N VAL A 349 -8.21 5.44 29.46
CA VAL A 349 -8.92 6.70 29.77
C VAL A 349 -9.93 6.51 30.90
N ARG A 350 -10.75 5.44 30.83
CA ARG A 350 -11.75 5.13 31.89
C ARG A 350 -11.12 4.88 33.25
N ARG A 351 -9.86 4.42 33.30
CA ARG A 351 -9.11 4.17 34.55
C ARG A 351 -8.30 5.38 35.03
N GLY A 352 -8.30 6.47 34.27
CA GLY A 352 -7.49 7.65 34.56
C GLY A 352 -5.98 7.42 34.42
N GLY A 353 -5.57 6.59 33.47
CA GLY A 353 -4.19 6.24 33.22
C GLY A 353 -3.75 4.94 33.90
N THR A 354 -2.69 4.33 33.40
CA THR A 354 -2.05 3.12 33.97
C THR A 354 -0.54 3.24 33.87
N ARG A 355 0.20 2.63 34.81
CA ARG A 355 1.68 2.59 34.76
C ARG A 355 2.18 1.94 33.48
N SER A 356 1.50 0.90 33.00
CA SER A 356 1.85 0.22 31.75
C SER A 356 1.68 1.12 30.52
N ALA A 357 0.66 1.99 30.50
CA ALA A 357 0.46 2.95 29.41
C ALA A 357 1.54 4.04 29.40
N VAL A 358 1.94 4.53 30.59
CA VAL A 358 3.08 5.47 30.72
C VAL A 358 4.37 4.82 30.23
N PHE A 359 4.63 3.59 30.64
CA PHE A 359 5.80 2.84 30.19
C PHE A 359 5.81 2.66 28.66
N SER A 360 4.70 2.20 28.07
CA SER A 360 4.59 2.07 26.62
C SER A 360 4.79 3.41 25.89
N ALA A 361 4.22 4.49 26.40
CA ALA A 361 4.40 5.81 25.81
C ALA A 361 5.86 6.29 25.90
N ALA A 362 6.57 5.97 26.97
CA ALA A 362 7.96 6.35 27.18
C ALA A 362 8.94 5.57 26.30
N THR A 363 8.58 4.37 25.82
CA THR A 363 9.48 3.58 24.95
C THR A 363 9.70 4.24 23.59
N VAL A 364 8.72 4.97 23.03
CA VAL A 364 8.85 5.64 21.73
C VAL A 364 9.92 6.72 21.74
N PRO A 365 9.90 7.74 22.65
CA PRO A 365 10.93 8.76 22.67
C PRO A 365 12.32 8.19 22.99
N VAL A 366 12.42 7.16 23.85
CA VAL A 366 13.70 6.50 24.13
C VAL A 366 14.27 5.85 22.87
N THR A 367 13.44 5.12 22.12
CA THR A 367 13.88 4.46 20.87
C THR A 367 14.28 5.50 19.81
N ILE A 368 13.48 6.54 19.61
CA ILE A 368 13.79 7.60 18.64
C ILE A 368 15.04 8.38 19.06
N GLY A 369 15.20 8.69 20.35
CA GLY A 369 16.40 9.36 20.86
C GLY A 369 17.67 8.50 20.63
N ALA A 370 17.60 7.21 20.94
CA ALA A 370 18.70 6.29 20.70
C ALA A 370 19.05 6.19 19.20
N LEU A 371 18.04 6.11 18.32
CA LEU A 371 18.23 6.09 16.87
C LEU A 371 18.85 7.41 16.37
N ALA A 372 18.37 8.54 16.82
CA ALA A 372 18.92 9.85 16.46
C ALA A 372 20.40 10.00 16.88
N ILE A 373 20.73 9.54 18.09
CA ILE A 373 22.12 9.50 18.57
C ILE A 373 22.97 8.56 17.69
N ALA A 374 22.47 7.38 17.37
CA ALA A 374 23.19 6.42 16.51
C ALA A 374 23.45 7.01 15.11
N ILE A 375 22.46 7.68 14.51
CA ILE A 375 22.62 8.39 13.24
C ILE A 375 23.66 9.50 13.36
N ALA A 376 23.60 10.33 14.40
CA ALA A 376 24.55 11.43 14.61
C ALA A 376 25.99 10.92 14.79
N LEU A 377 26.18 9.83 15.53
CA LEU A 377 27.50 9.19 15.68
C LEU A 377 27.99 8.58 14.37
N PHE A 378 27.10 7.92 13.63
CA PHE A 378 27.44 7.35 12.31
C PHE A 378 27.85 8.45 11.33
N THR A 379 27.10 9.54 11.24
CA THR A 379 27.38 10.67 10.34
C THR A 379 28.67 11.40 10.72
N ARG A 380 28.98 11.48 12.01
CA ARG A 380 30.23 12.07 12.50
C ARG A 380 31.47 11.25 12.12
N ASN A 381 31.36 9.93 12.15
CA ASN A 381 32.49 9.02 11.94
C ASN A 381 32.69 8.63 10.45
N ASN A 382 31.69 8.83 9.60
CA ASN A 382 31.74 8.47 8.20
C ASN A 382 31.64 9.71 7.30
N ARG A 383 32.46 9.79 6.26
CA ARG A 383 32.31 10.79 5.22
C ARG A 383 31.08 10.45 4.40
N LEU A 384 29.98 11.16 4.65
CA LEU A 384 28.80 11.07 3.82
C LEU A 384 29.04 11.74 2.48
N THR A 385 28.51 11.17 1.40
CA THR A 385 28.40 11.91 0.14
C THR A 385 27.56 13.17 0.36
N ALA A 386 27.85 14.25 -0.36
CA ALA A 386 27.12 15.51 -0.22
C ALA A 386 25.60 15.31 -0.32
N GLU A 387 25.16 14.36 -1.11
CA GLU A 387 23.76 14.02 -1.36
C GLU A 387 23.06 13.41 -0.15
N ILE A 388 23.75 12.54 0.60
CA ILE A 388 23.22 11.97 1.85
C ILE A 388 23.23 13.03 2.95
N ALA A 389 24.27 13.86 2.99
CA ALA A 389 24.37 14.94 3.97
C ALA A 389 23.20 15.94 3.91
N ILE A 390 22.67 16.23 2.73
CA ILE A 390 21.51 17.11 2.54
C ILE A 390 20.23 16.50 3.15
N ALA A 391 20.08 15.18 3.14
CA ALA A 391 18.91 14.51 3.71
C ALA A 391 18.93 14.41 5.25
N VAL A 392 20.09 14.59 5.90
CA VAL A 392 20.23 14.44 7.36
C VAL A 392 19.40 15.47 8.15
N PRO A 393 19.41 16.80 7.86
CA PRO A 393 18.62 17.76 8.62
C PRO A 393 17.11 17.46 8.61
N PRO A 394 16.45 17.20 7.46
CA PRO A 394 15.02 16.85 7.47
C PRO A 394 14.72 15.52 8.18
N LEU A 395 15.62 14.51 8.12
CA LEU A 395 15.46 13.28 8.89
C LEU A 395 15.56 13.52 10.39
N LEU A 396 16.46 14.41 10.84
CA LEU A 396 16.55 14.82 12.24
C LEU A 396 15.31 15.62 12.68
N ALA A 397 14.77 16.49 11.82
CA ALA A 397 13.53 17.23 12.10
C ALA A 397 12.33 16.26 12.27
N MET A 398 12.23 15.25 11.41
CA MET A 398 11.23 14.20 11.52
C MET A 398 11.38 13.42 12.83
N ALA A 399 12.60 13.01 13.19
CA ALA A 399 12.88 12.31 14.44
C ALA A 399 12.55 13.18 15.65
N ALA A 400 12.88 14.49 15.62
CA ALA A 400 12.55 15.45 16.67
C ALA A 400 11.03 15.63 16.85
N ALA A 401 10.27 15.69 15.76
CA ALA A 401 8.81 15.79 15.80
C ALA A 401 8.19 14.56 16.50
N ILE A 402 8.61 13.35 16.11
CA ILE A 402 8.13 12.10 16.73
C ILE A 402 8.59 12.01 18.19
N PHE A 403 9.82 12.41 18.50
CA PHE A 403 10.34 12.45 19.87
C PHE A 403 9.50 13.37 20.75
N ALA A 404 9.29 14.63 20.33
CA ALA A 404 8.52 15.61 21.09
C ALA A 404 7.06 15.18 21.28
N GLY A 405 6.41 14.68 20.22
CA GLY A 405 5.03 14.20 20.29
C GLY A 405 4.86 12.96 21.17
N SER A 406 5.82 12.04 21.13
CA SER A 406 5.80 10.84 21.98
C SER A 406 6.11 11.17 23.45
N LEU A 407 7.01 12.13 23.71
CA LEU A 407 7.24 12.66 25.05
C LEU A 407 6.00 13.33 25.60
N LEU A 408 5.34 14.18 24.80
CA LEU A 408 4.06 14.79 25.17
C LEU A 408 3.00 13.72 25.44
N THR A 409 2.92 12.68 24.62
CA THR A 409 2.03 11.54 24.83
C THR A 409 2.29 10.87 26.18
N ALA A 410 3.55 10.61 26.53
CA ALA A 410 3.91 10.03 27.82
C ALA A 410 3.51 10.93 29.00
N LEU A 411 3.74 12.25 28.90
CA LEU A 411 3.33 13.22 29.90
C LEU A 411 1.80 13.28 30.05
N LEU A 412 1.03 13.26 28.95
CA LEU A 412 -0.43 13.27 28.98
C LEU A 412 -1.00 11.99 29.59
N VAL A 413 -0.38 10.83 29.30
CA VAL A 413 -0.76 9.56 29.92
C VAL A 413 -0.43 9.53 31.41
N ALA A 414 0.67 10.16 31.83
CA ALA A 414 1.05 10.28 33.23
C ALA A 414 0.09 11.22 34.01
N ARG A 415 -0.44 12.26 33.37
CA ARG A 415 -1.43 13.19 33.93
C ARG A 415 -2.83 12.61 33.78
N ARG A 416 -3.39 12.05 34.85
CA ARG A 416 -4.69 11.36 34.87
C ARG A 416 -5.85 12.13 34.22
N SER A 417 -5.87 13.46 34.33
CA SER A 417 -6.90 14.33 33.74
C SER A 417 -6.82 14.50 32.23
N SER A 418 -5.70 14.18 31.60
CA SER A 418 -5.41 14.47 30.17
C SER A 418 -5.14 13.24 29.33
N VAL A 419 -5.34 12.05 29.85
CA VAL A 419 -5.06 10.76 29.15
C VAL A 419 -5.78 10.67 27.80
N GLY A 420 -6.98 11.22 27.70
CA GLY A 420 -7.76 11.19 26.45
C GLY A 420 -7.15 11.99 25.30
N ALA A 421 -6.23 12.92 25.58
CA ALA A 421 -5.54 13.71 24.58
C ALA A 421 -4.26 13.03 24.03
N ALA A 422 -3.75 12.02 24.73
CA ALA A 422 -2.50 11.35 24.39
C ALA A 422 -2.45 10.78 22.94
N PRO A 423 -3.48 10.08 22.43
CA PRO A 423 -3.46 9.59 21.06
C PRO A 423 -3.35 10.70 20.00
N TYR A 424 -3.92 11.86 20.26
CA TYR A 424 -3.87 13.00 19.32
C TYR A 424 -2.49 13.65 19.27
N ALA A 425 -1.76 13.70 20.39
CA ALA A 425 -0.40 14.22 20.41
C ALA A 425 0.56 13.37 19.55
N LEU A 426 0.45 12.05 19.67
CA LEU A 426 1.26 11.13 18.87
C LEU A 426 0.84 11.15 17.37
N ALA A 427 -0.45 11.23 17.10
CA ALA A 427 -0.98 11.36 15.75
C ALA A 427 -0.50 12.65 15.07
N PHE A 428 -0.54 13.78 15.78
CA PHE A 428 -0.04 15.05 15.27
C PHE A 428 1.45 14.96 14.91
N ALA A 429 2.25 14.35 15.77
CA ALA A 429 3.66 14.13 15.50
C ALA A 429 3.88 13.24 14.25
N ALA A 430 3.07 12.20 14.09
CA ALA A 430 3.14 11.32 12.91
C ALA A 430 2.75 12.07 11.63
N ILE A 431 1.74 12.96 11.68
CA ILE A 431 1.37 13.81 10.52
C ILE A 431 2.57 14.71 10.15
N VAL A 432 3.10 15.46 11.11
CA VAL A 432 4.24 16.35 10.86
C VAL A 432 5.43 15.59 10.30
N ALA A 433 5.77 14.43 10.88
CA ALA A 433 6.88 13.62 10.41
C ALA A 433 6.67 13.08 8.98
N THR A 434 5.45 12.64 8.66
CA THR A 434 5.12 12.14 7.31
C THR A 434 5.15 13.27 6.28
N ASP A 435 4.66 14.45 6.62
CA ASP A 435 4.68 15.61 5.72
C ASP A 435 6.09 16.11 5.49
N VAL A 436 6.93 16.18 6.54
CA VAL A 436 8.36 16.48 6.40
C VAL A 436 9.04 15.45 5.49
N LEU A 437 8.79 14.15 5.69
CA LEU A 437 9.31 13.10 4.83
C LEU A 437 8.92 13.33 3.36
N ALA A 438 7.63 13.58 3.12
CA ALA A 438 7.07 13.69 1.78
C ALA A 438 7.53 14.94 1.02
N VAL A 439 7.61 16.08 1.71
CA VAL A 439 7.87 17.37 1.06
C VAL A 439 9.35 17.72 1.04
N THR A 440 10.15 17.19 1.97
CA THR A 440 11.57 17.53 2.07
C THR A 440 12.51 16.35 1.79
N VAL A 441 12.25 15.16 2.31
CA VAL A 441 13.19 14.02 2.17
C VAL A 441 13.04 13.33 0.82
N LEU A 442 11.81 12.99 0.42
CA LEU A 442 11.56 12.26 -0.83
C LEU A 442 12.02 13.01 -2.09
N PRO A 443 11.90 14.35 -2.20
CA PRO A 443 12.48 15.10 -3.34
C PRO A 443 13.99 14.93 -3.48
N HIS A 444 14.73 14.80 -2.37
CA HIS A 444 16.16 14.51 -2.43
C HIS A 444 16.47 13.08 -2.90
N ALA A 445 15.56 12.14 -2.64
CA ALA A 445 15.69 10.77 -3.13
C ALA A 445 15.56 10.67 -4.66
N GLU A 446 14.91 11.65 -5.32
CA GLU A 446 14.87 11.75 -6.80
C GLU A 446 16.27 11.79 -7.42
N ALA A 447 17.24 12.34 -6.70
CA ALA A 447 18.62 12.36 -7.14
C ALA A 447 19.19 10.94 -7.36
N PHE A 448 18.62 9.90 -6.76
CA PHE A 448 19.07 8.51 -6.89
C PHE A 448 18.34 7.73 -8.00
N LYS A 449 17.43 8.38 -8.75
CA LYS A 449 16.67 7.79 -9.86
C LYS A 449 17.16 8.35 -11.20
N PRO A 450 18.16 7.74 -11.85
CA PRO A 450 18.71 8.28 -13.11
C PRO A 450 17.72 8.13 -14.28
N VAL A 451 16.96 7.04 -14.34
CA VAL A 451 16.15 6.69 -15.52
C VAL A 451 15.11 7.76 -15.88
N PRO A 452 14.31 8.34 -14.96
CA PRO A 452 13.36 9.41 -15.32
C PRO A 452 14.04 10.65 -15.94
N ARG A 453 15.25 10.99 -15.50
CA ARG A 453 16.01 12.13 -16.06
C ARG A 453 16.54 11.82 -17.46
N LEU A 454 17.06 10.59 -17.65
CA LEU A 454 17.54 10.15 -18.95
C LEU A 454 16.38 10.01 -19.94
N ALA A 455 15.23 9.51 -19.48
CA ALA A 455 13.99 9.45 -20.24
C ALA A 455 13.53 10.85 -20.71
N ALA A 456 13.64 11.87 -19.88
CA ALA A 456 13.31 13.24 -20.25
C ALA A 456 14.22 13.81 -21.35
N VAL A 457 15.46 13.35 -21.44
CA VAL A 457 16.36 13.70 -22.56
C VAL A 457 15.92 13.01 -23.84
N ILE A 458 15.62 11.71 -23.76
CA ILE A 458 15.11 10.93 -24.89
C ILE A 458 13.83 11.58 -25.44
N GLU A 459 12.87 11.88 -24.58
CA GLU A 459 11.57 12.46 -24.96
C GLU A 459 11.68 13.79 -25.70
N ARG A 460 12.70 14.60 -25.40
CA ARG A 460 12.94 15.86 -26.07
C ARG A 460 13.60 15.71 -27.43
N GLU A 461 14.42 14.67 -27.63
CA GLU A 461 15.31 14.54 -28.78
C GLU A 461 14.97 13.38 -29.72
N GLN A 462 14.06 12.46 -29.27
CA GLN A 462 13.64 11.32 -30.07
C GLN A 462 12.88 11.75 -31.32
N ARG A 463 12.99 10.95 -32.38
CA ARG A 463 12.29 11.14 -33.64
C ARG A 463 11.38 9.94 -33.91
N PRO A 464 10.33 10.10 -34.73
CA PRO A 464 9.53 8.96 -35.17
C PRO A 464 10.42 7.86 -35.78
N GLY A 465 10.26 6.63 -35.32
CA GLY A 465 11.05 5.47 -35.76
C GLY A 465 12.34 5.22 -34.96
N ASP A 466 12.69 6.08 -33.99
CA ASP A 466 13.78 5.76 -33.06
C ASP A 466 13.43 4.55 -32.19
N VAL A 467 14.41 3.72 -31.91
CA VAL A 467 14.30 2.63 -30.94
C VAL A 467 14.82 3.14 -29.59
N VAL A 468 14.08 2.83 -28.53
CA VAL A 468 14.49 3.09 -27.15
C VAL A 468 14.71 1.76 -26.43
N ALA A 469 15.87 1.62 -25.79
CA ALA A 469 16.24 0.40 -25.08
C ALA A 469 16.91 0.67 -23.74
N ILE A 470 16.89 -0.35 -22.87
CA ILE A 470 17.61 -0.33 -21.59
C ILE A 470 18.33 -1.67 -21.41
N GLN A 471 19.55 -1.63 -20.90
CA GLN A 471 20.37 -2.81 -20.72
C GLN A 471 21.09 -2.77 -19.38
N ASN A 472 20.90 -3.83 -18.57
CA ASN A 472 21.58 -4.00 -17.27
C ASN A 472 21.44 -2.82 -16.29
N VAL A 473 20.39 -2.04 -16.40
CA VAL A 473 20.04 -0.94 -15.49
C VAL A 473 18.63 -1.18 -14.96
N SER A 474 18.43 -1.08 -13.65
CA SER A 474 17.09 -1.10 -13.06
C SER A 474 16.31 0.14 -13.51
N GLY A 475 15.02 -0.01 -13.82
CA GLY A 475 14.18 1.12 -14.18
C GLY A 475 13.54 1.01 -15.57
N GLY A 476 13.44 -0.18 -16.14
CA GLY A 476 12.76 -0.42 -17.41
C GLY A 476 11.33 0.11 -17.42
N ASN A 477 10.57 -0.13 -16.35
CA ASN A 477 9.20 0.38 -16.21
C ASN A 477 9.15 1.91 -16.11
N ALA A 478 10.16 2.54 -15.48
CA ALA A 478 10.24 4.00 -15.45
C ALA A 478 10.53 4.57 -16.86
N LEU A 479 11.39 3.90 -17.62
CA LEU A 479 11.65 4.30 -19.01
C LEU A 479 10.38 4.19 -19.85
N LEU A 480 9.62 3.11 -19.73
CA LEU A 480 8.31 2.93 -20.39
C LEU A 480 7.36 4.09 -20.08
N PHE A 481 7.20 4.41 -18.80
CA PHE A 481 6.24 5.42 -18.37
C PHE A 481 6.61 6.82 -18.85
N TYR A 482 7.91 7.17 -18.82
CA TYR A 482 8.39 8.52 -19.14
C TYR A 482 8.80 8.71 -20.60
N THR A 483 8.63 7.69 -21.46
CA THR A 483 8.84 7.80 -22.92
C THR A 483 7.59 7.34 -23.66
N HIS A 484 7.48 7.71 -24.96
CA HIS A 484 6.31 7.34 -25.77
C HIS A 484 6.49 6.06 -26.61
N PRO A 485 7.70 5.74 -27.11
CA PRO A 485 7.88 4.54 -27.92
C PRO A 485 7.91 3.27 -27.07
N VAL A 486 7.65 2.15 -27.73
CA VAL A 486 7.86 0.83 -27.13
C VAL A 486 9.32 0.68 -26.72
N VAL A 487 9.54 0.36 -25.46
CA VAL A 487 10.89 0.16 -24.90
C VAL A 487 11.31 -1.28 -25.07
N ARG A 488 12.53 -1.50 -25.54
CA ARG A 488 13.17 -2.82 -25.63
C ARG A 488 14.08 -3.05 -24.43
N VAL A 489 13.81 -4.08 -23.65
CA VAL A 489 14.70 -4.49 -22.56
C VAL A 489 15.67 -5.53 -23.09
N LEU A 490 16.95 -5.14 -23.26
CA LEU A 490 17.97 -5.99 -23.89
C LEU A 490 18.53 -7.03 -22.95
N ALA A 491 18.72 -6.67 -21.68
CA ALA A 491 19.03 -7.55 -20.58
C ALA A 491 18.67 -6.83 -19.28
N SER A 492 18.11 -7.53 -18.31
CA SER A 492 17.78 -6.95 -17.01
C SER A 492 18.49 -7.69 -15.89
N PRO A 493 19.02 -7.00 -14.87
CA PRO A 493 19.53 -7.65 -13.66
C PRO A 493 18.40 -8.13 -12.74
N SER A 494 17.14 -7.75 -12.99
CA SER A 494 15.96 -8.14 -12.21
C SER A 494 15.07 -9.10 -12.99
N ASP A 495 14.82 -10.28 -12.42
CA ASP A 495 13.87 -11.27 -12.91
C ASP A 495 12.43 -10.76 -12.73
N GLY A 496 11.93 -9.91 -13.55
CA GLY A 496 10.56 -9.40 -13.40
C GLY A 496 10.20 -8.25 -14.33
N ASP A 497 11.15 -7.78 -15.12
CA ASP A 497 10.83 -6.81 -16.16
C ASP A 497 10.10 -7.51 -17.32
N PRO A 498 8.83 -7.15 -17.61
CA PRO A 498 8.11 -7.73 -18.74
C PRO A 498 8.81 -7.33 -20.04
N GLY A 499 9.28 -8.33 -20.79
CA GLY A 499 9.84 -8.14 -22.11
C GLY A 499 11.36 -8.32 -22.25
N THR A 500 12.01 -9.02 -21.31
CA THR A 500 13.34 -9.59 -21.57
C THR A 500 13.21 -10.71 -22.58
N ASP A 501 13.14 -10.36 -23.85
CA ASP A 501 12.89 -11.32 -24.93
C ASP A 501 14.11 -12.21 -25.26
N GLY A 502 15.20 -12.15 -24.49
CA GLY A 502 16.43 -12.87 -24.83
C GLY A 502 16.96 -12.58 -26.25
N VAL A 503 16.48 -11.49 -26.86
CA VAL A 503 16.83 -11.09 -28.21
C VAL A 503 18.23 -10.52 -28.20
N ASP A 504 19.06 -10.92 -29.16
CA ASP A 504 20.38 -10.34 -29.36
C ASP A 504 20.27 -8.80 -29.47
N PRO A 505 20.94 -8.02 -28.58
CA PRO A 505 20.96 -6.57 -28.63
C PRO A 505 21.24 -6.01 -30.02
N ARG A 506 22.12 -6.68 -30.80
CA ARG A 506 22.43 -6.32 -32.17
C ARG A 506 21.19 -6.27 -33.07
N THR A 507 20.31 -7.25 -32.96
CA THR A 507 19.09 -7.31 -33.78
C THR A 507 18.19 -6.10 -33.54
N ILE A 508 18.02 -5.71 -32.28
CA ILE A 508 17.17 -4.56 -31.90
C ILE A 508 17.83 -3.23 -32.27
N LEU A 509 19.11 -3.07 -31.92
CA LEU A 509 19.83 -1.80 -32.15
C LEU A 509 20.07 -1.55 -33.64
N CYS A 510 20.09 -2.59 -34.46
CA CYS A 510 20.31 -2.48 -35.90
C CYS A 510 19.00 -2.37 -36.71
N ALA A 511 17.85 -2.53 -36.08
CA ALA A 511 16.56 -2.44 -36.75
C ALA A 511 16.15 -1.01 -37.13
N ALA A 512 16.72 0.00 -36.49
CA ALA A 512 16.39 1.41 -36.70
C ALA A 512 17.61 2.25 -37.09
N SER A 513 17.40 3.38 -37.77
CA SER A 513 18.47 4.32 -38.10
C SER A 513 19.09 5.01 -36.87
N ARG A 514 18.27 5.16 -35.79
CA ARG A 514 18.71 5.72 -34.52
C ARG A 514 18.20 4.85 -33.38
N ALA A 515 19.02 4.62 -32.37
CA ALA A 515 18.65 3.89 -31.17
C ALA A 515 19.20 4.58 -29.92
N TRP A 516 18.33 4.81 -28.95
CA TRP A 516 18.65 5.34 -27.62
C TRP A 516 18.79 4.18 -26.64
N VAL A 517 19.91 4.11 -25.95
CA VAL A 517 20.17 3.00 -25.02
C VAL A 517 20.63 3.53 -23.68
N ILE A 518 19.96 3.13 -22.61
CA ILE A 518 20.42 3.34 -21.23
C ILE A 518 21.24 2.12 -20.81
N VAL A 519 22.49 2.35 -20.41
CA VAL A 519 23.43 1.31 -19.96
C VAL A 519 24.03 1.68 -18.61
N PRO A 520 24.65 0.74 -17.86
CA PRO A 520 25.48 1.10 -16.71
C PRO A 520 26.62 2.03 -17.13
N ALA A 521 26.88 3.08 -16.38
CA ALA A 521 27.97 4.01 -16.67
C ALA A 521 29.34 3.32 -16.78
N THR A 522 29.54 2.22 -16.03
CA THR A 522 30.75 1.40 -16.08
C THR A 522 30.89 0.61 -17.38
N SER A 523 29.80 0.34 -18.11
CA SER A 523 29.83 -0.43 -19.37
C SER A 523 30.13 0.45 -20.59
N VAL A 524 30.07 1.77 -20.48
CA VAL A 524 30.26 2.69 -21.61
C VAL A 524 31.56 2.43 -22.40
N PRO A 525 32.72 2.18 -21.76
CA PRO A 525 33.97 1.94 -22.50
C PRO A 525 33.96 0.64 -23.31
N THR A 526 33.28 -0.38 -22.84
CA THR A 526 33.31 -1.76 -23.38
C THR A 526 32.06 -2.11 -24.18
N ASP A 527 31.08 -1.23 -24.22
CA ASP A 527 29.83 -1.48 -24.90
C ASP A 527 30.04 -1.53 -26.43
N PRO A 528 29.62 -2.60 -27.13
CA PRO A 528 29.88 -2.77 -28.56
C PRO A 528 29.11 -1.74 -29.40
N ALA A 529 29.78 -1.11 -30.34
CA ALA A 529 29.15 -0.13 -31.23
C ALA A 529 28.46 -0.76 -32.46
N TYR A 530 28.59 -2.05 -32.68
CA TYR A 530 28.01 -2.81 -33.79
C TYR A 530 28.25 -2.18 -35.18
N GLY A 531 29.39 -1.50 -35.35
CA GLY A 531 29.73 -0.79 -36.62
C GLY A 531 29.01 0.55 -36.79
N ARG A 532 28.29 1.03 -35.80
CA ARG A 532 27.57 2.32 -35.83
C ARG A 532 28.30 3.42 -35.08
N VAL A 533 27.96 4.68 -35.37
CA VAL A 533 28.44 5.83 -34.61
C VAL A 533 27.72 5.82 -33.25
N ARG A 534 28.50 5.68 -32.18
CA ARG A 534 28.01 5.73 -30.81
C ARG A 534 28.39 7.07 -30.17
N ARG A 535 27.40 7.79 -29.69
CA ARG A 535 27.58 9.05 -28.95
C ARG A 535 27.14 8.88 -27.52
N LEU A 536 28.01 9.21 -26.56
CA LEU A 536 27.63 9.41 -25.17
C LEU A 536 26.89 10.75 -25.06
N ILE A 537 25.63 10.74 -24.74
CA ILE A 537 24.80 11.93 -24.59
C ILE A 537 24.97 12.52 -23.19
N THR A 538 24.77 11.69 -22.16
CA THR A 538 24.93 12.13 -20.78
C THR A 538 25.15 10.93 -19.86
N VAL A 539 25.71 11.21 -18.69
CA VAL A 539 25.85 10.26 -17.59
C VAL A 539 25.14 10.83 -16.37
N ASP A 540 24.24 10.07 -15.79
CA ASP A 540 23.61 10.37 -14.51
C ASP A 540 23.91 9.26 -13.52
N ARG A 541 24.91 9.50 -12.65
CA ARG A 541 25.36 8.57 -11.61
C ARG A 541 25.87 7.22 -12.17
N LYS A 542 25.08 6.15 -11.95
CA LYS A 542 25.42 4.78 -12.36
C LYS A 542 24.90 4.41 -13.74
N ALA A 543 24.10 5.27 -14.37
CA ALA A 543 23.53 5.04 -15.70
C ALA A 543 24.04 6.07 -16.72
N ALA A 544 24.19 5.65 -17.95
CA ALA A 544 24.61 6.48 -19.08
C ALA A 544 23.60 6.33 -20.20
N LEU A 545 23.34 7.43 -20.92
CA LEU A 545 22.52 7.47 -22.13
C LEU A 545 23.42 7.49 -23.35
N LEU A 546 23.29 6.48 -24.18
CA LEU A 546 23.99 6.35 -25.45
C LEU A 546 23.02 6.57 -26.60
N LEU A 547 23.48 7.22 -27.65
CA LEU A 547 22.79 7.30 -28.93
C LEU A 547 23.62 6.60 -30.00
N TYR A 548 23.00 5.64 -30.67
CA TYR A 548 23.55 4.96 -31.84
C TYR A 548 22.94 5.52 -33.10
N GLU A 549 23.76 6.01 -34.01
CA GLU A 549 23.36 6.62 -35.30
C GLU A 549 24.16 6.03 -36.46
N GLY A 550 23.60 6.10 -37.68
CA GLY A 550 24.29 5.73 -38.92
C GLY A 550 23.84 4.38 -39.51
N GLY A 551 24.46 3.99 -40.62
CA GLY A 551 24.06 2.94 -41.51
C GLY A 551 23.97 1.51 -40.93
N PRO A 552 23.79 0.47 -41.77
CA PRO A 552 23.56 -0.88 -41.34
C PRO A 552 24.71 -1.40 -40.46
N CYS A 553 24.36 -2.16 -39.44
CA CYS A 553 25.33 -2.82 -38.56
C CYS A 553 26.27 -3.72 -39.38
N ARG A 554 27.54 -3.59 -39.16
CA ARG A 554 28.60 -4.44 -39.71
C ARG A 554 29.11 -5.43 -38.67
#